data_d219a1d6bf9c7f35ed6444c0933e8d0e
#
_entry.id   d219a1d6bf9c7f35ed6444c0933e8d0e
#
_cell.length_a   1.000
_cell.length_b   1.000
_cell.length_c   1.000
_cell.angle_alpha   90.00
_cell.angle_beta   90.00
_cell.angle_gamma   90.00
#
_symmetry.space_group_name_H-M   'P 1'
#
loop_
_entity.id
_entity.type
_entity.pdbx_description
1 polymer ?
#
loop_
_entity_poly.entity_id
_entity_poly.type
_entity_poly.pdbx_seq_one_letter_code
_entity_poly.pdbx_strand_id
1 'polypeptide(L)'
;IGNEAQHSSLSIIYYPLSILIILSLFFSCTDMVPTKEVRLIDSLNGTAYAYRYRNLDSSYKYAEQAYSKVNFYKSGKAEALNNLGFWAFMNMDFDRAEASHKEVYKLTKNELELLIADIGLMKICQRTAMNKEFYDYRNSALRRMKRIREESDLFADRHEKLRLDYAFTEFFIVSAIYYYYLQQRQEAIASLSHIPEEEALADTNQLLYYHYLKGAASLVEAKTPEERKLREFDHLYYTWRAAVQSNHPYFEGNGLQGLANLMASSDSFEFFQ
;
A
#
# COMPACT_ATOMS: atom_id res chain seq x y z
N ILE A 1 34.25 10.87 74.69
CA ILE A 1 34.68 10.13 73.51
C ILE A 1 33.49 9.29 73.02
N GLY A 2 32.89 9.67 71.85
CA GLY A 2 31.96 8.80 71.15
C GLY A 2 30.60 9.44 70.92
N ASN A 3 30.45 10.21 69.82
CA ASN A 3 29.16 10.45 69.12
C ASN A 3 29.36 11.27 67.84
N GLU A 4 30.07 10.76 66.85
CA GLU A 4 30.17 11.38 65.52
C GLU A 4 30.18 10.39 64.32
N ALA A 5 29.49 9.26 64.42
CA ALA A 5 29.51 8.27 63.36
C ALA A 5 28.13 7.82 62.86
N GLN A 6 27.05 8.56 63.07
CA GLN A 6 25.69 8.13 62.65
C GLN A 6 24.98 9.03 61.63
N HIS A 7 25.53 10.17 61.21
CA HIS A 7 24.82 11.10 60.31
C HIS A 7 25.21 11.00 58.83
N SER A 8 26.23 10.21 58.44
CA SER A 8 26.72 10.16 57.06
C SER A 8 26.10 9.05 56.19
N SER A 9 25.45 8.07 56.78
CA SER A 9 24.90 6.93 56.00
C SER A 9 23.47 7.11 55.43
N LEU A 10 22.72 8.07 56.01
CA LEU A 10 21.35 8.32 55.53
C LEU A 10 21.30 9.23 54.29
N SER A 11 22.23 10.12 54.07
CA SER A 11 22.26 11.03 52.92
C SER A 11 22.61 10.31 51.61
N ILE A 12 23.37 9.22 51.66
CA ILE A 12 23.78 8.46 50.45
C ILE A 12 22.63 7.65 49.84
N ILE A 13 21.62 7.30 50.63
CA ILE A 13 20.46 6.48 50.18
C ILE A 13 19.37 7.36 49.54
N TYR A 14 19.24 8.62 49.92
CA TYR A 14 18.19 9.50 49.39
C TYR A 14 18.49 10.02 47.98
N TYR A 15 19.75 10.20 47.59
CA TYR A 15 20.11 10.66 46.25
C TYR A 15 19.77 9.65 45.14
N PRO A 16 20.07 8.36 45.23
CA PRO A 16 19.67 7.39 44.19
C PRO A 16 18.16 7.19 44.12
N LEU A 17 17.43 7.29 45.25
CA LEU A 17 15.97 7.16 45.26
C LEU A 17 15.27 8.35 44.61
N SER A 18 15.76 9.57 44.81
CA SER A 18 15.24 10.78 44.15
C SER A 18 15.53 10.80 42.64
N ILE A 19 16.68 10.27 42.20
CA ILE A 19 17.02 10.11 40.81
C ILE A 19 16.16 9.03 40.15
N LEU A 20 15.84 7.95 40.87
CA LEU A 20 14.94 6.90 40.36
C LEU A 20 13.50 7.39 40.22
N ILE A 21 13.01 8.22 41.16
CA ILE A 21 11.69 8.85 41.07
C ILE A 21 11.64 9.87 39.93
N ILE A 22 12.68 10.67 39.74
CA ILE A 22 12.76 11.61 38.63
C ILE A 22 12.82 10.85 37.27
N LEU A 23 13.61 9.79 37.19
CA LEU A 23 13.63 8.93 36.00
C LEU A 23 12.28 8.25 35.74
N SER A 24 11.55 7.80 36.76
CA SER A 24 10.22 7.20 36.60
C SER A 24 9.17 8.21 36.12
N LEU A 25 9.31 9.49 36.43
CA LEU A 25 8.45 10.56 35.91
C LEU A 25 8.68 10.85 34.41
N PHE A 26 9.88 10.57 33.91
CA PHE A 26 10.18 10.67 32.48
C PHE A 26 9.74 9.42 31.69
N PHE A 27 9.49 8.28 32.34
CA PHE A 27 8.96 7.06 31.73
C PHE A 27 7.46 6.90 31.87
N SER A 28 6.75 7.90 32.39
CA SER A 28 5.30 7.94 32.26
C SER A 28 4.99 8.17 30.78
N CYS A 29 4.96 7.10 29.98
CA CYS A 29 4.23 7.07 28.72
C CYS A 29 2.76 7.34 29.07
N THR A 30 2.40 8.61 29.17
CA THR A 30 1.02 8.99 28.98
C THR A 30 0.67 8.59 27.56
N ASP A 31 -0.31 7.72 27.41
CA ASP A 31 -1.05 7.56 26.16
C ASP A 31 -1.53 8.96 25.79
N MET A 32 -0.74 9.68 24.97
CA MET A 32 -1.06 11.03 24.56
C MET A 32 -2.30 10.94 23.69
N VAL A 33 -3.44 11.29 24.29
CA VAL A 33 -4.67 11.48 23.49
C VAL A 33 -4.31 12.38 22.31
N PRO A 34 -4.57 11.95 21.08
CA PRO A 34 -4.22 12.73 19.91
C PRO A 34 -4.71 14.15 20.02
N THR A 35 -3.83 15.13 19.84
CA THR A 35 -4.21 16.53 19.84
C THR A 35 -5.24 16.80 18.76
N LYS A 36 -5.99 17.89 18.85
CA LYS A 36 -6.93 18.31 17.80
C LYS A 36 -6.24 18.42 16.43
N GLU A 37 -4.98 18.82 16.43
CA GLU A 37 -4.16 18.96 15.23
C GLU A 37 -3.80 17.60 14.61
N VAL A 38 -3.40 16.61 15.42
CA VAL A 38 -3.14 15.25 14.96
C VAL A 38 -4.40 14.67 14.30
N ARG A 39 -5.55 14.74 14.97
CA ARG A 39 -6.82 14.27 14.39
C ARG A 39 -7.19 14.97 13.08
N LEU A 40 -6.91 16.27 12.96
CA LEU A 40 -7.13 17.01 11.72
C LEU A 40 -6.23 16.48 10.60
N ILE A 41 -4.94 16.24 10.88
CA ILE A 41 -3.99 15.72 9.92
C ILE A 41 -4.38 14.32 9.47
N ASP A 42 -4.75 13.42 10.40
CA ASP A 42 -5.23 12.07 10.08
C ASP A 42 -6.49 12.11 9.23
N SER A 43 -7.44 13.02 9.55
CA SER A 43 -8.65 13.22 8.74
C SER A 43 -8.34 13.71 7.32
N LEU A 44 -7.38 14.63 7.16
CA LEU A 44 -6.95 15.13 5.85
C LEU A 44 -6.27 14.02 5.03
N ASN A 45 -5.38 13.25 5.65
CA ASN A 45 -4.71 12.13 5.01
C ASN A 45 -5.71 11.04 4.60
N GLY A 46 -6.62 10.66 5.48
CA GLY A 46 -7.67 9.69 5.17
C GLY A 46 -8.58 10.16 4.03
N THR A 47 -8.89 11.46 3.97
CA THR A 47 -9.66 12.05 2.87
C THR A 47 -8.86 12.03 1.56
N ALA A 48 -7.58 12.39 1.58
CA ALA A 48 -6.70 12.30 0.41
C ALA A 48 -6.64 10.86 -0.12
N TYR A 49 -6.47 9.89 0.78
CA TYR A 49 -6.47 8.47 0.46
C TYR A 49 -7.79 8.02 -0.20
N ALA A 50 -8.93 8.43 0.32
CA ALA A 50 -10.25 8.07 -0.21
C ALA A 50 -10.51 8.63 -1.62
N TYR A 51 -9.88 9.75 -1.98
CA TYR A 51 -10.01 10.36 -3.30
C TYR A 51 -9.03 9.84 -4.35
N ARG A 52 -8.03 9.01 -4.01
CA ARG A 52 -6.92 8.63 -4.90
C ARG A 52 -7.31 8.23 -6.32
N TYR A 53 -8.35 7.41 -6.48
CA TYR A 53 -8.83 6.96 -7.79
C TYR A 53 -10.12 7.64 -8.25
N ARG A 54 -10.75 8.45 -7.39
CA ARG A 54 -12.02 9.12 -7.68
C ARG A 54 -11.84 10.54 -8.20
N ASN A 55 -10.91 11.26 -7.61
CA ASN A 55 -10.61 12.66 -7.96
C ASN A 55 -9.19 13.01 -7.53
N LEU A 56 -8.25 12.98 -8.49
CA LEU A 56 -6.84 13.23 -8.22
C LEU A 56 -6.56 14.64 -7.69
N ASP A 57 -7.30 15.66 -8.13
CA ASP A 57 -7.14 17.04 -7.68
C ASP A 57 -7.55 17.17 -6.21
N SER A 58 -8.65 16.53 -5.82
CA SER A 58 -9.06 16.49 -4.42
C SER A 58 -8.06 15.71 -3.57
N SER A 59 -7.57 14.57 -4.05
CA SER A 59 -6.53 13.79 -3.36
C SER A 59 -5.29 14.65 -3.10
N TYR A 60 -4.78 15.34 -4.12
CA TYR A 60 -3.66 16.27 -4.00
C TYR A 60 -3.92 17.37 -2.97
N LYS A 61 -5.06 18.07 -3.10
CA LYS A 61 -5.42 19.18 -2.22
C LYS A 61 -5.41 18.78 -0.74
N TYR A 62 -6.00 17.65 -0.41
CA TYR A 62 -6.05 17.20 0.99
C TYR A 62 -4.69 16.69 1.49
N ALA A 63 -3.92 16.00 0.64
CA ALA A 63 -2.56 15.57 0.98
C ALA A 63 -1.62 16.77 1.22
N GLU A 64 -1.69 17.81 0.38
CA GLU A 64 -0.91 19.03 0.54
C GLU A 64 -1.30 19.81 1.81
N GLN A 65 -2.59 19.88 2.13
CA GLN A 65 -3.06 20.47 3.39
C GLN A 65 -2.55 19.70 4.61
N ALA A 66 -2.57 18.36 4.57
CA ALA A 66 -1.99 17.54 5.62
C ALA A 66 -0.50 17.83 5.75
N TYR A 67 0.25 17.76 4.66
CA TYR A 67 1.70 17.98 4.63
C TYR A 67 2.10 19.37 5.17
N SER A 68 1.39 20.41 4.76
CA SER A 68 1.71 21.81 5.17
C SER A 68 1.42 22.09 6.64
N LYS A 69 0.48 21.40 7.26
CA LYS A 69 0.10 21.59 8.67
C LYS A 69 0.96 20.80 9.66
N VAL A 70 1.76 19.85 9.16
CA VAL A 70 2.53 18.95 10.04
C VAL A 70 3.92 19.49 10.32
N ASN A 71 4.15 19.95 11.57
CA ASN A 71 5.48 20.32 12.04
C ASN A 71 6.11 19.28 12.98
N PHE A 72 5.30 18.58 13.78
CA PHE A 72 5.76 17.68 14.85
C PHE A 72 5.29 16.22 14.68
N TYR A 73 4.21 15.97 13.95
CA TYR A 73 3.62 14.63 13.76
C TYR A 73 4.23 13.94 12.53
N LYS A 74 5.39 13.29 12.73
CA LYS A 74 6.19 12.69 11.65
C LYS A 74 5.46 11.60 10.86
N SER A 75 4.66 10.75 11.52
CA SER A 75 3.89 9.69 10.84
C SER A 75 2.84 10.30 9.92
N GLY A 76 2.07 11.28 10.37
CA GLY A 76 1.10 11.98 9.54
C GLY A 76 1.73 12.72 8.35
N LYS A 77 2.98 13.22 8.52
CA LYS A 77 3.75 13.81 7.42
C LYS A 77 4.20 12.75 6.40
N ALA A 78 4.61 11.59 6.87
CA ALA A 78 4.99 10.47 6.02
C ALA A 78 3.80 9.95 5.20
N GLU A 79 2.62 9.84 5.82
CA GLU A 79 1.38 9.48 5.12
C GLU A 79 1.02 10.51 4.04
N ALA A 80 1.11 11.82 4.37
CA ALA A 80 0.85 12.88 3.39
C ALA A 80 1.82 12.79 2.19
N LEU A 81 3.10 12.51 2.42
CA LEU A 81 4.09 12.31 1.35
C LEU A 81 3.78 11.08 0.49
N ASN A 82 3.33 9.97 1.09
CA ASN A 82 2.89 8.81 0.33
C ASN A 82 1.69 9.13 -0.56
N ASN A 83 0.72 9.91 -0.07
CA ASN A 83 -0.42 10.37 -0.86
C ASN A 83 0.01 11.33 -1.99
N LEU A 84 0.96 12.24 -1.74
CA LEU A 84 1.52 13.14 -2.76
C LEU A 84 2.34 12.37 -3.80
N GLY A 85 3.13 11.37 -3.37
CA GLY A 85 3.87 10.48 -4.26
C GLY A 85 2.94 9.68 -5.17
N PHE A 86 1.85 9.15 -4.63
CA PHE A 86 0.82 8.49 -5.42
C PHE A 86 0.20 9.44 -6.47
N TRP A 87 -0.18 10.65 -6.08
CA TRP A 87 -0.71 11.64 -7.00
C TRP A 87 0.27 11.98 -8.13
N ALA A 88 1.54 12.21 -7.80
CA ALA A 88 2.58 12.51 -8.78
C ALA A 88 2.78 11.32 -9.74
N PHE A 89 2.80 10.09 -9.24
CA PHE A 89 2.86 8.87 -10.06
C PHE A 89 1.70 8.78 -11.06
N MET A 90 0.47 9.06 -10.62
CA MET A 90 -0.73 9.04 -11.48
C MET A 90 -0.68 10.12 -12.57
N ASN A 91 0.02 11.23 -12.33
CA ASN A 91 0.29 12.29 -13.31
C ASN A 91 1.56 12.04 -14.13
N MET A 92 2.20 10.87 -14.01
CA MET A 92 3.45 10.54 -14.69
C MET A 92 4.65 11.43 -14.32
N ASP A 93 4.56 12.19 -13.24
CA ASP A 93 5.67 12.96 -12.65
C ASP A 93 6.50 12.04 -11.75
N PHE A 94 7.29 11.18 -12.39
CA PHE A 94 8.03 10.13 -11.68
C PHE A 94 9.13 10.69 -10.79
N ASP A 95 9.76 11.80 -11.16
CA ASP A 95 10.79 12.46 -10.35
C ASP A 95 10.22 12.97 -9.03
N ARG A 96 9.07 13.63 -9.09
CA ARG A 96 8.35 14.10 -7.90
C ARG A 96 7.81 12.95 -7.05
N ALA A 97 7.30 11.90 -7.69
CA ALA A 97 6.82 10.70 -7.01
C ALA A 97 7.96 10.02 -6.24
N GLU A 98 9.11 9.83 -6.89
CA GLU A 98 10.30 9.24 -6.29
C GLU A 98 10.82 10.07 -5.11
N ALA A 99 10.94 11.38 -5.29
CA ALA A 99 11.37 12.29 -4.23
C ALA A 99 10.46 12.21 -3.00
N SER A 100 9.13 12.20 -3.21
CA SER A 100 8.14 12.09 -2.15
C SER A 100 8.29 10.78 -1.37
N HIS A 101 8.35 9.65 -2.04
CA HIS A 101 8.49 8.35 -1.38
C HIS A 101 9.86 8.19 -0.69
N LYS A 102 10.94 8.70 -1.27
CA LYS A 102 12.28 8.67 -0.64
C LYS A 102 12.35 9.54 0.62
N GLU A 103 11.61 10.65 0.67
CA GLU A 103 11.58 11.51 1.86
C GLU A 103 10.93 10.80 3.06
N VAL A 104 9.98 9.89 2.83
CA VAL A 104 9.34 9.09 3.90
C VAL A 104 10.38 8.35 4.76
N TYR A 105 11.43 7.81 4.16
CA TYR A 105 12.49 7.08 4.91
C TYR A 105 13.26 7.96 5.90
N LYS A 106 13.34 9.26 5.64
CA LYS A 106 14.03 10.21 6.53
C LYS A 106 13.15 10.65 7.69
N LEU A 107 11.81 10.56 7.51
CA LEU A 107 10.86 11.11 8.45
C LEU A 107 10.40 10.13 9.54
N THR A 108 10.23 8.86 9.19
CA THR A 108 9.55 7.93 10.07
C THR A 108 10.24 6.57 10.16
N LYS A 109 9.90 5.83 11.23
CA LYS A 109 10.19 4.41 11.41
C LYS A 109 8.93 3.55 11.35
N ASN A 110 7.77 4.16 11.07
CA ASN A 110 6.51 3.43 10.92
C ASN A 110 6.61 2.48 9.71
N GLU A 111 6.50 1.18 9.97
CA GLU A 111 6.70 0.13 8.95
C GLU A 111 5.61 0.16 7.87
N LEU A 112 4.39 0.59 8.19
CA LEU A 112 3.32 0.74 7.19
C LEU A 112 3.65 1.86 6.18
N GLU A 113 4.08 3.03 6.68
CA GLU A 113 4.43 4.14 5.79
C GLU A 113 5.64 3.81 4.91
N LEU A 114 6.61 3.12 5.48
CA LEU A 114 7.79 2.66 4.75
C LEU A 114 7.45 1.56 3.73
N LEU A 115 6.50 0.66 4.03
CA LEU A 115 5.99 -0.35 3.08
C LEU A 115 5.28 0.32 1.89
N ILE A 116 4.42 1.30 2.16
CA ILE A 116 3.72 2.05 1.09
C ILE A 116 4.72 2.80 0.21
N ALA A 117 5.76 3.39 0.80
CA ALA A 117 6.83 4.04 0.05
C ALA A 117 7.61 3.04 -0.83
N ASP A 118 7.98 1.86 -0.29
CA ASP A 118 8.63 0.79 -1.08
C ASP A 118 7.77 0.41 -2.30
N ILE A 119 6.46 0.19 -2.11
CA ILE A 119 5.53 -0.17 -3.19
C ILE A 119 5.42 0.96 -4.23
N GLY A 120 5.34 2.22 -3.78
CA GLY A 120 5.35 3.38 -4.67
C GLY A 120 6.61 3.43 -5.55
N LEU A 121 7.78 3.19 -4.96
CA LEU A 121 9.05 3.12 -5.68
C LEU A 121 9.14 1.90 -6.62
N MET A 122 8.59 0.75 -6.24
CA MET A 122 8.44 -0.40 -7.16
C MET A 122 7.63 -0.02 -8.40
N LYS A 123 6.50 0.68 -8.25
CA LYS A 123 5.67 1.16 -9.37
C LYS A 123 6.45 2.08 -10.31
N ILE A 124 7.23 3.01 -9.76
CA ILE A 124 8.08 3.92 -10.54
C ILE A 124 9.12 3.11 -11.31
N CYS A 125 9.87 2.22 -10.63
CA CYS A 125 10.87 1.37 -11.26
C CYS A 125 10.30 0.51 -12.40
N GLN A 126 9.07 0.01 -12.23
CA GLN A 126 8.36 -0.70 -13.29
C GLN A 126 8.12 0.16 -14.53
N ARG A 127 7.73 1.43 -14.36
CA ARG A 127 7.46 2.37 -15.45
C ARG A 127 8.72 2.89 -16.14
N THR A 128 9.82 2.96 -15.40
CA THR A 128 11.11 3.49 -15.87
C THR A 128 12.11 2.39 -16.24
N ALA A 129 11.71 1.13 -16.21
CA ALA A 129 12.53 -0.04 -16.50
C ALA A 129 13.80 -0.19 -15.62
N MET A 130 13.74 0.31 -14.37
CA MET A 130 14.82 0.21 -13.39
C MET A 130 14.76 -1.15 -12.66
N ASN A 131 15.20 -2.19 -13.35
CA ASN A 131 15.00 -3.57 -12.90
C ASN A 131 15.69 -3.90 -11.58
N LYS A 132 16.93 -3.45 -11.40
CA LYS A 132 17.69 -3.71 -10.18
C LYS A 132 17.02 -3.06 -8.97
N GLU A 133 16.66 -1.79 -9.09
CA GLU A 133 16.02 -1.00 -8.05
C GLU A 133 14.64 -1.56 -7.70
N PHE A 134 13.90 -2.07 -8.68
CA PHE A 134 12.64 -2.78 -8.44
C PHE A 134 12.82 -3.94 -7.46
N TYR A 135 13.83 -4.80 -7.68
CA TYR A 135 14.10 -5.94 -6.79
C TYR A 135 14.61 -5.48 -5.42
N ASP A 136 15.38 -4.42 -5.35
CA ASP A 136 15.85 -3.85 -4.08
C ASP A 136 14.68 -3.37 -3.22
N TYR A 137 13.74 -2.60 -3.79
CA TYR A 137 12.51 -2.15 -3.10
C TYR A 137 11.56 -3.30 -2.78
N ARG A 138 11.40 -4.25 -3.70
CA ARG A 138 10.58 -5.43 -3.47
C ARG A 138 11.10 -6.25 -2.28
N ASN A 139 12.39 -6.48 -2.19
CA ASN A 139 13.01 -7.18 -1.07
C ASN A 139 12.89 -6.38 0.24
N SER A 140 12.96 -5.06 0.19
CA SER A 140 12.69 -4.18 1.32
C SER A 140 11.25 -4.35 1.82
N ALA A 141 10.28 -4.25 0.90
CA ALA A 141 8.87 -4.44 1.21
C ALA A 141 8.57 -5.81 1.86
N LEU A 142 9.14 -6.91 1.33
CA LEU A 142 8.99 -8.24 1.91
C LEU A 142 9.48 -8.32 3.36
N ARG A 143 10.63 -7.71 3.67
CA ARG A 143 11.16 -7.67 5.04
C ARG A 143 10.23 -6.88 5.97
N ARG A 144 9.64 -5.78 5.48
CA ARG A 144 8.66 -4.98 6.26
C ARG A 144 7.37 -5.76 6.50
N MET A 145 6.82 -6.37 5.46
CA MET A 145 5.62 -7.22 5.58
C MET A 145 5.82 -8.33 6.61
N LYS A 146 7.02 -8.94 6.67
CA LYS A 146 7.34 -9.93 7.69
C LYS A 146 7.31 -9.33 9.09
N ARG A 147 8.01 -8.19 9.32
CA ARG A 147 8.01 -7.50 10.62
C ARG A 147 6.60 -7.10 11.06
N ILE A 148 5.82 -6.52 10.16
CA ILE A 148 4.43 -6.13 10.45
C ILE A 148 3.59 -7.32 10.89
N ARG A 149 3.75 -8.50 10.27
CA ARG A 149 3.03 -9.71 10.68
C ARG A 149 3.45 -10.23 12.05
N GLU A 150 4.72 -10.08 12.40
CA GLU A 150 5.27 -10.46 13.71
C GLU A 150 4.80 -9.51 14.83
N GLU A 151 4.47 -8.27 14.48
CA GLU A 151 4.04 -7.20 15.38
C GLU A 151 2.54 -6.89 15.25
N SER A 152 1.72 -7.84 14.80
CA SER A 152 0.33 -7.61 14.35
C SER A 152 -0.61 -6.96 15.37
N ASP A 153 -0.29 -7.00 16.66
CA ASP A 153 -1.10 -6.39 17.73
C ASP A 153 -0.99 -4.84 17.79
N LEU A 154 -0.10 -4.24 16.98
CA LEU A 154 0.15 -2.79 16.99
C LEU A 154 -0.83 -1.98 16.13
N PHE A 155 -1.59 -2.61 15.23
CA PHE A 155 -2.53 -1.94 14.33
C PHE A 155 -3.94 -1.93 14.91
N ALA A 156 -4.17 -1.08 15.91
CA ALA A 156 -5.46 -0.97 16.59
C ALA A 156 -6.45 -0.07 15.84
N ASP A 157 -5.97 0.82 14.96
CA ASP A 157 -6.82 1.76 14.22
C ASP A 157 -7.36 1.13 12.92
N ARG A 158 -8.67 1.28 12.71
CA ARG A 158 -9.36 0.77 11.51
C ARG A 158 -8.78 1.33 10.21
N HIS A 159 -8.38 2.61 10.20
CA HIS A 159 -7.82 3.25 9.01
C HIS A 159 -6.45 2.64 8.65
N GLU A 160 -5.57 2.48 9.63
CA GLU A 160 -4.27 1.82 9.43
C GLU A 160 -4.44 0.39 8.93
N LYS A 161 -5.37 -0.36 9.51
CA LYS A 161 -5.66 -1.74 9.07
C LYS A 161 -6.11 -1.81 7.62
N LEU A 162 -7.03 -0.95 7.19
CA LEU A 162 -7.47 -0.89 5.79
C LEU A 162 -6.32 -0.56 4.83
N ARG A 163 -5.46 0.37 5.22
CA ARG A 163 -4.28 0.74 4.43
C ARG A 163 -3.24 -0.40 4.38
N LEU A 164 -3.12 -1.14 5.46
CA LEU A 164 -2.24 -2.31 5.55
C LEU A 164 -2.72 -3.43 4.63
N ASP A 165 -3.99 -3.81 4.71
CA ASP A 165 -4.59 -4.84 3.87
C ASP A 165 -4.47 -4.46 2.38
N TYR A 166 -4.72 -3.18 2.06
CA TYR A 166 -4.50 -2.65 0.72
C TYR A 166 -3.04 -2.77 0.28
N ALA A 167 -2.09 -2.36 1.12
CA ALA A 167 -0.66 -2.37 0.78
C ALA A 167 -0.14 -3.80 0.55
N PHE A 168 -0.58 -4.78 1.34
CA PHE A 168 -0.21 -6.18 1.16
C PHE A 168 -0.70 -6.71 -0.20
N THR A 169 -1.96 -6.47 -0.54
CA THR A 169 -2.54 -6.85 -1.84
C THR A 169 -1.82 -6.15 -3.00
N GLU A 170 -1.61 -4.84 -2.88
CA GLU A 170 -0.95 -4.01 -3.90
C GLU A 170 0.49 -4.47 -4.18
N PHE A 171 1.23 -4.87 -3.16
CA PHE A 171 2.57 -5.45 -3.32
C PHE A 171 2.57 -6.65 -4.26
N PHE A 172 1.62 -7.57 -4.09
CA PHE A 172 1.53 -8.76 -4.92
C PHE A 172 1.01 -8.45 -6.33
N ILE A 173 0.06 -7.52 -6.47
CA ILE A 173 -0.42 -7.03 -7.77
C ILE A 173 0.75 -6.42 -8.56
N VAL A 174 1.49 -5.48 -7.96
CA VAL A 174 2.63 -4.81 -8.61
C VAL A 174 3.71 -5.82 -8.97
N SER A 175 3.99 -6.78 -8.10
CA SER A 175 4.94 -7.86 -8.40
C SER A 175 4.48 -8.72 -9.58
N ALA A 176 3.22 -9.14 -9.60
CA ALA A 176 2.65 -9.94 -10.69
C ALA A 176 2.70 -9.20 -12.04
N ILE A 177 2.28 -7.92 -12.07
CA ILE A 177 2.34 -7.07 -13.28
C ILE A 177 3.77 -7.02 -13.81
N TYR A 178 4.74 -6.80 -12.93
CA TYR A 178 6.15 -6.71 -13.31
C TYR A 178 6.68 -8.04 -13.89
N TYR A 179 6.37 -9.15 -13.25
CA TYR A 179 6.76 -10.46 -13.73
C TYR A 179 6.10 -10.82 -15.06
N TYR A 180 4.84 -10.44 -15.29
CA TYR A 180 4.22 -10.58 -16.61
C TYR A 180 4.93 -9.75 -17.67
N TYR A 181 5.27 -8.52 -17.36
CA TYR A 181 6.04 -7.65 -18.26
C TYR A 181 7.40 -8.27 -18.64
N LEU A 182 8.08 -8.92 -17.71
CA LEU A 182 9.34 -9.64 -17.93
C LEU A 182 9.15 -11.04 -18.51
N GLN A 183 7.93 -11.46 -18.83
CA GLN A 183 7.57 -12.80 -19.30
C GLN A 183 7.90 -13.93 -18.30
N GLN A 184 8.08 -13.61 -17.03
CA GLN A 184 8.32 -14.53 -15.92
C GLN A 184 6.97 -15.03 -15.37
N ARG A 185 6.32 -15.94 -16.10
CA ARG A 185 4.94 -16.34 -15.84
C ARG A 185 4.75 -17.08 -14.53
N GLN A 186 5.69 -17.93 -14.14
CA GLN A 186 5.60 -18.71 -12.90
C GLN A 186 5.66 -17.80 -11.68
N GLU A 187 6.55 -16.81 -11.69
CA GLU A 187 6.70 -15.82 -10.65
C GLU A 187 5.46 -14.91 -10.56
N ALA A 188 4.84 -14.58 -11.70
CA ALA A 188 3.60 -13.85 -11.75
C ALA A 188 2.45 -14.64 -11.10
N ILE A 189 2.28 -15.90 -11.47
CA ILE A 189 1.27 -16.81 -10.90
C ILE A 189 1.52 -17.00 -9.39
N ALA A 190 2.78 -17.21 -8.97
CA ALA A 190 3.13 -17.32 -7.56
C ALA A 190 2.80 -16.03 -6.79
N SER A 191 2.98 -14.85 -7.39
CA SER A 191 2.56 -13.59 -6.77
C SER A 191 1.04 -13.51 -6.63
N LEU A 192 0.29 -13.91 -7.66
CA LEU A 192 -1.18 -13.90 -7.63
C LEU A 192 -1.77 -14.83 -6.57
N SER A 193 -1.12 -15.97 -6.27
CA SER A 193 -1.60 -16.92 -5.26
C SER A 193 -1.59 -16.34 -3.83
N HIS A 194 -0.90 -15.22 -3.61
CA HIS A 194 -0.89 -14.53 -2.31
C HIS A 194 -1.97 -13.44 -2.19
N ILE A 195 -2.70 -13.14 -3.29
CA ILE A 195 -3.79 -12.18 -3.26
C ILE A 195 -5.02 -12.89 -2.70
N PRO A 196 -5.76 -12.24 -1.78
CA PRO A 196 -7.02 -12.79 -1.27
C PRO A 196 -8.01 -13.08 -2.40
N GLU A 197 -8.94 -14.01 -2.16
CA GLU A 197 -10.02 -14.28 -3.10
C GLU A 197 -10.87 -13.02 -3.35
N GLU A 198 -11.60 -13.01 -4.45
CA GLU A 198 -12.39 -11.86 -4.94
C GLU A 198 -13.25 -11.22 -3.86
N GLU A 199 -13.92 -12.05 -3.04
CA GLU A 199 -14.84 -11.59 -2.00
C GLU A 199 -14.14 -10.82 -0.86
N ALA A 200 -12.83 -11.00 -0.71
CA ALA A 200 -12.03 -10.28 0.28
C ALA A 200 -11.44 -8.96 -0.25
N LEU A 201 -11.58 -8.68 -1.56
CA LEU A 201 -11.08 -7.46 -2.19
C LEU A 201 -12.13 -6.36 -2.13
N ALA A 202 -12.02 -5.48 -1.14
CA ALA A 202 -12.91 -4.34 -0.99
C ALA A 202 -12.63 -3.17 -1.95
N ASP A 203 -11.42 -3.10 -2.50
CA ASP A 203 -11.00 -2.02 -3.39
C ASP A 203 -11.24 -2.40 -4.86
N THR A 204 -12.06 -1.59 -5.55
CA THR A 204 -12.47 -1.87 -6.94
C THR A 204 -11.31 -1.81 -7.95
N ASN A 205 -10.25 -1.04 -7.68
CA ASN A 205 -9.09 -1.00 -8.57
C ASN A 205 -8.22 -2.24 -8.38
N GLN A 206 -8.08 -2.73 -7.15
CA GLN A 206 -7.40 -4.00 -6.89
C GLN A 206 -8.17 -5.16 -7.50
N LEU A 207 -9.49 -5.16 -7.42
CA LEU A 207 -10.37 -6.13 -8.06
C LEU A 207 -10.18 -6.14 -9.58
N LEU A 208 -10.12 -4.96 -10.22
CA LEU A 208 -9.84 -4.84 -11.65
C LEU A 208 -8.52 -5.50 -12.05
N TYR A 209 -7.43 -5.16 -11.35
CA TYR A 209 -6.12 -5.75 -11.65
C TYR A 209 -6.06 -7.25 -11.33
N TYR A 210 -6.76 -7.71 -10.30
CA TYR A 210 -6.89 -9.11 -9.97
C TYR A 210 -7.52 -9.90 -11.13
N HIS A 211 -8.70 -9.48 -11.63
CA HIS A 211 -9.34 -10.13 -12.76
C HIS A 211 -8.50 -10.09 -14.02
N TYR A 212 -7.90 -8.95 -14.33
CA TYR A 212 -7.01 -8.81 -15.47
C TYR A 212 -5.85 -9.80 -15.41
N LEU A 213 -5.16 -9.88 -14.29
CA LEU A 213 -3.99 -10.75 -14.13
C LEU A 213 -4.36 -12.23 -14.05
N LYS A 214 -5.38 -12.58 -13.28
CA LYS A 214 -5.88 -13.96 -13.14
C LYS A 214 -6.40 -14.50 -14.47
N GLY A 215 -7.14 -13.68 -15.21
CA GLY A 215 -7.62 -14.02 -16.54
C GLY A 215 -6.46 -14.24 -17.52
N ALA A 216 -5.49 -13.34 -17.57
CA ALA A 216 -4.30 -13.51 -18.40
C ALA A 216 -3.50 -14.77 -18.04
N ALA A 217 -3.40 -15.13 -16.75
CA ALA A 217 -2.78 -16.38 -16.31
C ALA A 217 -3.55 -17.61 -16.82
N SER A 218 -4.87 -17.60 -16.70
CA SER A 218 -5.74 -18.73 -17.07
C SER A 218 -5.66 -19.05 -18.56
N LEU A 219 -5.49 -18.05 -19.43
CA LEU A 219 -5.35 -18.23 -20.88
C LEU A 219 -4.14 -19.10 -21.26
N VAL A 220 -3.09 -19.07 -20.46
CA VAL A 220 -1.87 -19.85 -20.70
C VAL A 220 -2.07 -21.33 -20.39
N GLU A 221 -3.00 -21.64 -19.49
CA GLU A 221 -3.28 -23.00 -19.02
C GLU A 221 -4.28 -23.75 -19.92
N ALA A 222 -4.92 -23.05 -20.87
CA ALA A 222 -5.90 -23.65 -21.78
C ALA A 222 -5.27 -24.74 -22.66
N LYS A 223 -5.89 -25.92 -22.65
CA LYS A 223 -5.38 -27.12 -23.37
C LYS A 223 -6.00 -27.28 -24.75
N THR A 224 -7.19 -26.73 -24.98
CA THR A 224 -7.88 -26.80 -26.29
C THR A 224 -8.25 -25.39 -26.77
N PRO A 225 -8.48 -25.23 -28.09
CA PRO A 225 -8.95 -23.96 -28.65
C PRO A 225 -10.30 -23.51 -28.04
N GLU A 226 -11.20 -24.42 -27.78
CA GLU A 226 -12.53 -24.17 -27.19
C GLU A 226 -12.36 -23.70 -25.74
N GLU A 227 -11.55 -24.39 -24.94
CA GLU A 227 -11.23 -23.98 -23.59
C GLU A 227 -10.59 -22.60 -23.56
N ARG A 228 -9.69 -22.31 -24.51
CA ARG A 228 -9.04 -21.00 -24.62
C ARG A 228 -10.07 -19.89 -24.91
N LYS A 229 -11.02 -20.11 -25.83
CA LYS A 229 -12.07 -19.14 -26.14
C LYS A 229 -12.95 -18.85 -24.92
N LEU A 230 -13.33 -19.88 -24.17
CA LEU A 230 -14.12 -19.72 -22.95
C LEU A 230 -13.38 -18.89 -21.91
N ARG A 231 -12.12 -19.22 -21.64
CA ARG A 231 -11.28 -18.47 -20.70
C ARG A 231 -11.01 -17.04 -21.15
N GLU A 232 -10.91 -16.81 -22.46
CA GLU A 232 -10.77 -15.46 -23.02
C GLU A 232 -12.05 -14.64 -22.82
N PHE A 233 -13.22 -15.24 -23.01
CA PHE A 233 -14.48 -14.60 -22.70
C PHE A 233 -14.55 -14.22 -21.21
N ASP A 234 -14.27 -15.15 -20.31
CA ASP A 234 -14.27 -14.89 -18.86
C ASP A 234 -13.30 -13.76 -18.49
N HIS A 235 -12.08 -13.80 -19.02
CA HIS A 235 -11.06 -12.77 -18.80
C HIS A 235 -11.57 -11.39 -19.21
N LEU A 236 -12.08 -11.27 -20.42
CA LEU A 236 -12.57 -9.99 -20.96
C LEU A 236 -13.82 -9.50 -20.21
N TYR A 237 -14.76 -10.39 -19.91
CA TYR A 237 -16.00 -10.07 -19.21
C TYR A 237 -15.76 -9.59 -17.77
N TYR A 238 -15.00 -10.35 -16.98
CA TYR A 238 -14.74 -9.96 -15.58
C TYR A 238 -13.85 -8.72 -15.48
N THR A 239 -12.87 -8.57 -16.38
CA THR A 239 -12.05 -7.35 -16.45
C THR A 239 -12.91 -6.13 -16.81
N TRP A 240 -13.77 -6.25 -17.82
CA TRP A 240 -14.71 -5.18 -18.20
C TRP A 240 -15.64 -4.81 -17.04
N ARG A 241 -16.26 -5.79 -16.41
CA ARG A 241 -17.18 -5.57 -15.27
C ARG A 241 -16.49 -4.85 -14.13
N ALA A 242 -15.29 -5.26 -13.76
CA ALA A 242 -14.50 -4.61 -12.73
C ALA A 242 -14.04 -3.20 -13.14
N ALA A 243 -13.76 -2.97 -14.43
CA ALA A 243 -13.41 -1.65 -14.98
C ALA A 243 -14.59 -0.67 -14.87
N VAL A 244 -15.82 -1.11 -15.17
CA VAL A 244 -17.04 -0.30 -14.98
C VAL A 244 -17.23 0.07 -13.51
N GLN A 245 -17.04 -0.89 -12.58
CA GLN A 245 -17.16 -0.64 -11.14
C GLN A 245 -16.11 0.33 -10.61
N SER A 246 -14.89 0.28 -11.15
CA SER A 246 -13.78 1.15 -10.75
C SER A 246 -13.74 2.48 -11.51
N ASN A 247 -14.68 2.71 -12.45
CA ASN A 247 -14.70 3.87 -13.33
C ASN A 247 -13.36 4.06 -14.08
N HIS A 248 -12.89 2.96 -14.73
CA HIS A 248 -11.61 2.93 -15.43
C HIS A 248 -11.78 2.85 -16.94
N PRO A 249 -11.93 3.99 -17.67
CA PRO A 249 -12.36 4.03 -19.08
C PRO A 249 -11.47 3.23 -20.04
N TYR A 250 -10.17 3.18 -19.78
CA TYR A 250 -9.24 2.44 -20.63
C TYR A 250 -9.52 0.93 -20.63
N PHE A 251 -9.65 0.30 -19.46
CA PHE A 251 -9.97 -1.12 -19.35
C PHE A 251 -11.40 -1.42 -19.74
N GLU A 252 -12.33 -0.48 -19.53
CA GLU A 252 -13.71 -0.60 -19.98
C GLU A 252 -13.77 -0.68 -21.51
N GLY A 253 -13.13 0.26 -22.22
CA GLY A 253 -13.07 0.26 -23.68
C GLY A 253 -12.37 -0.97 -24.26
N ASN A 254 -11.24 -1.37 -23.68
CA ASN A 254 -10.51 -2.55 -24.13
C ASN A 254 -11.28 -3.85 -23.89
N GLY A 255 -11.97 -3.97 -22.75
CA GLY A 255 -12.80 -5.13 -22.46
C GLY A 255 -13.97 -5.28 -23.45
N LEU A 256 -14.69 -4.20 -23.72
CA LEU A 256 -15.77 -4.18 -24.70
C LEU A 256 -15.30 -4.49 -26.11
N GLN A 257 -14.19 -3.91 -26.54
CA GLN A 257 -13.61 -4.16 -27.88
C GLN A 257 -13.17 -5.64 -27.99
N GLY A 258 -12.54 -6.18 -26.95
CA GLY A 258 -12.13 -7.58 -26.92
C GLY A 258 -13.32 -8.53 -27.01
N LEU A 259 -14.37 -8.30 -26.23
CA LEU A 259 -15.61 -9.08 -26.27
C LEU A 259 -16.28 -9.01 -27.64
N ALA A 260 -16.39 -7.82 -28.24
CA ALA A 260 -16.95 -7.65 -29.59
C ALA A 260 -16.13 -8.44 -30.64
N ASN A 261 -14.79 -8.39 -30.58
CA ASN A 261 -13.93 -9.13 -31.50
C ASN A 261 -14.08 -10.66 -31.33
N LEU A 262 -14.15 -11.13 -30.07
CA LEU A 262 -14.32 -12.56 -29.77
C LEU A 262 -15.68 -13.06 -30.29
N MET A 263 -16.75 -12.30 -30.12
CA MET A 263 -18.08 -12.63 -30.65
C MET A 263 -18.09 -12.63 -32.18
N ALA A 264 -17.46 -11.64 -32.82
CA ALA A 264 -17.40 -11.55 -34.28
C ALA A 264 -16.57 -12.68 -34.92
N SER A 265 -15.57 -13.20 -34.21
CA SER A 265 -14.72 -14.32 -34.67
C SER A 265 -15.33 -15.71 -34.42
N SER A 266 -16.44 -15.79 -33.70
CA SER A 266 -17.10 -17.03 -33.39
C SER A 266 -18.15 -17.31 -34.47
N ASP A 267 -17.91 -18.29 -35.38
CA ASP A 267 -18.83 -18.68 -36.44
C ASP A 267 -20.15 -19.29 -35.94
N SER A 268 -20.36 -19.37 -34.65
CA SER A 268 -21.56 -19.95 -34.06
C SER A 268 -22.11 -19.09 -32.92
N PHE A 269 -23.25 -18.49 -33.15
CA PHE A 269 -24.18 -17.95 -32.15
C PHE A 269 -24.52 -18.98 -31.05
N GLU A 270 -24.24 -20.25 -31.26
CA GLU A 270 -24.48 -21.38 -30.35
C GLU A 270 -23.55 -21.39 -29.13
N PHE A 271 -22.44 -20.66 -29.16
CA PHE A 271 -21.50 -20.62 -28.02
C PHE A 271 -22.00 -19.78 -26.84
N PHE A 272 -23.03 -18.96 -27.04
CA PHE A 272 -23.54 -18.00 -26.04
C PHE A 272 -24.99 -18.28 -25.61
N GLN A 273 -25.57 -19.40 -26.02
CA GLN A 273 -26.85 -19.92 -25.52
C GLN A 273 -26.64 -20.88 -24.35
#